data_d36c58e0a875851be1c771299335c191
#
_entry.id   d36c58e0a875851be1c771299335c191
#
_cell.length_a   1.000
_cell.length_b   1.000
_cell.length_c   1.000
_cell.angle_alpha   90.00
_cell.angle_beta   90.00
_cell.angle_gamma   90.00
#
_symmetry.space_group_name_H-M   'P 1'
#
loop_
_entity.id
_entity.type
_entity.pdbx_description
1 polymer ?
#
loop_
_entity_poly.entity_id
_entity_poly.type
_entity_poly.pdbx_seq_one_letter_code
_entity_poly.pdbx_strand_id
1 'polypeptide(L)'
;FSDMGDIFGDIFGGGFSDIFGGGSSRRRRNNAPQQGADSRVNITITFEESMKGCQKSVTVPVYETCSDCHGTGAKAGTSPETCSYCHGSGMETVVQQTPFGRMQTQRTCSHCHGEGTIIKEKCPKCKGNGYTRQNKEITFDIPKGIAHGQSLRKRGFGGPGKNGGGNGDLYGLISVMPSNIFTRDGDDIYVTVEISMIDAALGAEIVIPTIDGDEKYTVKAGTQPNDMVTLRGKGSYNVRNANVRGNEYVTIKVTVPKSLTEKQKELLHEFKGDAPKKKKLFGK
;
A
#
# COMPACT_ATOMS: atom_id res chain seq x y z
N PHE A 1 8.31 45.10 -0.68
CA PHE A 1 9.75 44.88 -0.75
C PHE A 1 10.25 44.27 0.55
N SER A 2 9.91 42.99 0.84
CA SER A 2 10.43 42.26 2.00
C SER A 2 10.24 40.74 1.85
N ASP A 3 10.53 40.17 0.65
CA ASP A 3 10.36 38.71 0.43
C ASP A 3 11.50 38.08 -0.37
N MET A 4 12.72 38.62 -0.25
CA MET A 4 13.87 38.09 -0.96
C MET A 4 14.98 37.55 -0.03
N GLY A 5 14.74 37.51 1.28
CA GLY A 5 15.69 37.02 2.30
C GLY A 5 15.58 35.53 2.62
N ASP A 6 14.38 34.96 2.52
CA ASP A 6 14.12 33.61 3.00
C ASP A 6 14.46 32.50 1.99
N ILE A 7 14.59 32.81 0.69
CA ILE A 7 14.95 31.80 -0.33
C ILE A 7 16.46 31.51 -0.38
N PHE A 8 17.30 32.47 0.11
CA PHE A 8 18.75 32.27 0.13
C PHE A 8 19.25 31.49 1.35
N GLY A 9 18.47 31.45 2.43
CA GLY A 9 18.82 30.72 3.68
C GLY A 9 18.77 29.20 3.51
N ASP A 10 17.80 28.69 2.77
CA ASP A 10 17.58 27.23 2.61
C ASP A 10 18.50 26.56 1.58
N ILE A 11 19.05 27.32 0.62
CA ILE A 11 19.96 26.76 -0.40
C ILE A 11 21.41 26.80 0.04
N PHE A 12 21.82 27.74 0.90
CA PHE A 12 23.20 27.87 1.36
C PHE A 12 23.46 27.48 2.82
N GLY A 13 22.43 27.22 3.63
CA GLY A 13 22.54 26.94 5.07
C GLY A 13 22.88 25.49 5.42
N GLY A 14 22.69 24.51 4.54
CA GLY A 14 22.79 23.09 4.87
C GLY A 14 24.01 22.33 4.34
N GLY A 15 24.80 22.90 3.43
CA GLY A 15 25.80 22.11 2.71
C GLY A 15 27.24 22.60 2.78
N PHE A 16 27.50 23.82 3.23
CA PHE A 16 28.84 24.42 3.14
C PHE A 16 29.72 24.23 4.39
N SER A 17 29.11 23.80 5.50
CA SER A 17 29.82 23.55 6.76
C SER A 17 30.70 22.28 6.73
N ASP A 18 30.36 21.33 5.85
CA ASP A 18 31.08 20.06 5.71
C ASP A 18 32.34 20.14 4.80
N ILE A 19 32.51 21.23 4.05
CA ILE A 19 33.67 21.38 3.12
C ILE A 19 34.88 22.05 3.77
N PHE A 20 34.71 22.85 4.84
CA PHE A 20 35.77 23.62 5.48
C PHE A 20 36.08 23.22 6.94
N GLY A 21 35.26 22.35 7.53
CA GLY A 21 35.54 21.77 8.87
C GLY A 21 36.48 20.57 8.75
N GLY A 22 37.75 20.72 8.99
CA GLY A 22 38.71 19.63 9.14
C GLY A 22 38.37 18.69 10.29
N GLY A 23 37.32 17.89 10.13
CA GLY A 23 36.93 16.78 10.99
C GLY A 23 37.30 15.47 10.31
N SER A 24 38.17 14.69 10.94
CA SER A 24 38.62 13.35 10.56
C SER A 24 37.47 12.55 9.95
N SER A 25 37.39 12.49 8.62
CA SER A 25 36.53 11.55 7.92
C SER A 25 36.96 10.15 8.38
N ARG A 26 36.21 9.59 9.35
CA ARG A 26 36.29 8.15 9.63
C ARG A 26 36.04 7.46 8.30
N ARG A 27 37.13 7.02 7.66
CA ARG A 27 37.09 6.19 6.45
C ARG A 27 36.06 5.09 6.70
N ARG A 28 34.86 5.21 6.14
CA ARG A 28 33.90 4.12 6.14
C ARG A 28 34.56 2.95 5.45
N ARG A 29 34.97 1.96 6.25
CA ARG A 29 35.48 0.71 5.72
C ARG A 29 34.40 0.15 4.83
N ASN A 30 34.64 0.03 3.51
CA ASN A 30 33.68 -0.54 2.56
C ASN A 30 33.28 -1.99 2.90
N ASN A 31 34.00 -2.62 3.84
CA ASN A 31 33.71 -3.95 4.37
C ASN A 31 32.77 -3.95 5.60
N ALA A 32 32.13 -2.84 5.93
CA ALA A 32 31.12 -2.84 6.99
C ALA A 32 29.90 -3.69 6.57
N PRO A 33 29.26 -4.41 7.51
CA PRO A 33 28.01 -5.13 7.26
C PRO A 33 26.97 -4.19 6.63
N GLN A 34 26.40 -4.60 5.51
CA GLN A 34 25.39 -3.83 4.79
C GLN A 34 24.11 -4.65 4.71
N GLN A 35 23.01 -4.05 5.15
CA GLN A 35 21.69 -4.68 5.02
C GLN A 35 21.32 -4.83 3.53
N GLY A 36 20.65 -5.93 3.20
CA GLY A 36 20.15 -6.21 1.87
C GLY A 36 19.06 -5.22 1.43
N ALA A 37 18.81 -5.19 0.14
CA ALA A 37 17.75 -4.37 -0.43
C ALA A 37 16.36 -4.89 -0.02
N ASP A 38 15.43 -3.98 0.21
CA ASP A 38 14.05 -4.33 0.47
C ASP A 38 13.36 -4.81 -0.81
N SER A 39 12.44 -5.76 -0.65
CA SER A 39 11.61 -6.30 -1.73
C SER A 39 10.16 -5.86 -1.55
N ARG A 40 9.40 -5.82 -2.67
CA ARG A 40 7.98 -5.45 -2.67
C ARG A 40 7.17 -6.51 -3.40
N VAL A 41 5.97 -6.78 -2.91
CA VAL A 41 4.98 -7.65 -3.53
C VAL A 41 3.60 -7.01 -3.42
N ASN A 42 2.81 -7.07 -4.50
CA ASN A 42 1.44 -6.58 -4.47
C ASN A 42 0.51 -7.68 -3.96
N ILE A 43 -0.38 -7.33 -3.05
CA ILE A 43 -1.38 -8.22 -2.45
C ILE A 43 -2.75 -7.62 -2.77
N THR A 44 -3.50 -8.29 -3.65
CA THR A 44 -4.85 -7.85 -4.00
C THR A 44 -5.86 -8.51 -3.08
N ILE A 45 -6.74 -7.68 -2.50
CA ILE A 45 -7.83 -8.11 -1.62
C ILE A 45 -9.15 -7.49 -2.08
N THR A 46 -10.27 -8.09 -1.72
CA THR A 46 -11.59 -7.52 -1.95
C THR A 46 -11.88 -6.37 -0.97
N PHE A 47 -12.93 -5.61 -1.25
CA PHE A 47 -13.39 -4.56 -0.35
C PHE A 47 -13.78 -5.13 1.02
N GLU A 48 -14.54 -6.21 1.04
CA GLU A 48 -15.00 -6.89 2.26
C GLU A 48 -13.83 -7.45 3.08
N GLU A 49 -12.83 -8.03 2.41
CA GLU A 49 -11.60 -8.49 3.06
C GLU A 49 -10.83 -7.34 3.71
N SER A 50 -10.82 -6.16 3.05
CA SER A 50 -10.17 -4.98 3.64
C SER A 50 -10.88 -4.47 4.90
N MET A 51 -12.22 -4.65 4.97
CA MET A 51 -13.03 -4.24 6.12
C MET A 51 -12.91 -5.21 7.29
N LYS A 52 -13.01 -6.52 7.01
CA LYS A 52 -13.06 -7.58 8.03
C LYS A 52 -11.67 -8.07 8.45
N GLY A 53 -10.64 -7.74 7.66
CA GLY A 53 -9.32 -8.33 7.77
C GLY A 53 -9.29 -9.76 7.23
N CYS A 54 -8.12 -10.21 6.82
CA CYS A 54 -7.93 -11.56 6.29
C CYS A 54 -6.46 -11.99 6.39
N GLN A 55 -6.19 -13.24 6.06
CA GLN A 55 -4.84 -13.74 5.83
C GLN A 55 -4.66 -14.01 4.34
N LYS A 56 -3.55 -13.55 3.77
CA LYS A 56 -3.18 -13.82 2.37
C LYS A 56 -1.77 -14.37 2.31
N SER A 57 -1.63 -15.47 1.60
CA SER A 57 -0.35 -16.08 1.31
C SER A 57 0.11 -15.68 -0.09
N VAL A 58 1.38 -15.32 -0.21
CA VAL A 58 2.02 -14.97 -1.47
C VAL A 58 3.34 -15.70 -1.61
N THR A 59 3.61 -16.25 -2.79
CA THR A 59 4.88 -16.89 -3.09
C THR A 59 5.89 -15.85 -3.54
N VAL A 60 6.97 -15.71 -2.79
CA VAL A 60 8.04 -14.75 -3.08
C VAL A 60 9.41 -15.42 -3.09
N PRO A 61 10.35 -14.93 -3.90
CA PRO A 61 11.72 -15.40 -3.84
C PRO A 61 12.39 -14.88 -2.57
N VAL A 62 12.82 -15.80 -1.71
CA VAL A 62 13.56 -15.53 -0.49
C VAL A 62 15.01 -15.96 -0.67
N TYR A 63 15.93 -15.19 -0.10
CA TYR A 63 17.35 -15.50 -0.11
C TYR A 63 17.75 -16.08 1.25
N GLU A 64 18.24 -17.32 1.21
CA GLU A 64 18.74 -18.01 2.39
C GLU A 64 20.24 -18.20 2.31
N THR A 65 20.91 -18.10 3.47
CA THR A 65 22.34 -18.41 3.54
C THR A 65 22.60 -19.81 2.99
N CYS A 66 23.53 -19.91 2.08
CA CYS A 66 23.89 -21.21 1.49
C CYS A 66 24.36 -22.19 2.57
N SER A 67 23.71 -23.35 2.65
CA SER A 67 24.03 -24.37 3.66
C SER A 67 25.42 -24.97 3.52
N ASP A 68 26.00 -24.93 2.31
CA ASP A 68 27.28 -25.58 2.02
C ASP A 68 28.49 -24.69 2.32
N CYS A 69 28.35 -23.38 2.11
CA CYS A 69 29.43 -22.43 2.38
C CYS A 69 29.13 -21.47 3.53
N HIS A 70 27.97 -21.55 4.16
CA HIS A 70 27.54 -20.70 5.28
C HIS A 70 27.72 -19.19 5.02
N GLY A 71 27.44 -18.76 3.77
CA GLY A 71 27.49 -17.36 3.37
C GLY A 71 28.82 -16.89 2.81
N THR A 72 29.90 -17.68 2.87
CA THR A 72 31.24 -17.28 2.39
C THR A 72 31.37 -17.24 0.88
N GLY A 73 30.51 -17.96 0.14
CA GLY A 73 30.59 -18.13 -1.30
C GLY A 73 31.74 -19.04 -1.76
N ALA A 74 32.66 -19.42 -0.84
CA ALA A 74 33.78 -20.31 -1.13
C ALA A 74 33.34 -21.79 -1.03
N LYS A 75 34.02 -22.68 -1.76
CA LYS A 75 33.82 -24.12 -1.67
C LYS A 75 34.08 -24.62 -0.26
N ALA A 76 33.30 -25.62 0.19
CA ALA A 76 33.53 -26.24 1.50
C ALA A 76 34.99 -26.66 1.70
N GLY A 77 35.59 -26.27 2.83
CA GLY A 77 37.00 -26.52 3.11
C GLY A 77 37.96 -25.44 2.59
N THR A 78 37.46 -24.42 1.86
CA THR A 78 38.26 -23.25 1.43
C THR A 78 37.66 -21.97 2.03
N SER A 79 38.44 -20.89 2.09
CA SER A 79 38.01 -19.58 2.58
C SER A 79 38.32 -18.50 1.55
N PRO A 80 37.57 -17.40 1.53
CA PRO A 80 37.92 -16.22 0.76
C PRO A 80 39.29 -15.68 1.20
N GLU A 81 40.17 -15.39 0.23
CA GLU A 81 41.47 -14.79 0.49
C GLU A 81 41.42 -13.27 0.41
N THR A 82 42.21 -12.56 1.18
CA THR A 82 42.35 -11.10 1.10
C THR A 82 42.85 -10.72 -0.29
N CYS A 83 42.19 -9.78 -0.94
CA CYS A 83 42.60 -9.29 -2.26
C CYS A 83 44.00 -8.68 -2.17
N SER A 84 44.96 -9.22 -2.92
CA SER A 84 46.36 -8.75 -2.93
C SER A 84 46.56 -7.37 -3.53
N TYR A 85 45.59 -6.91 -4.36
CA TYR A 85 45.67 -5.60 -5.02
C TYR A 85 45.23 -4.44 -4.13
N CYS A 86 44.16 -4.62 -3.37
CA CYS A 86 43.65 -3.58 -2.48
C CYS A 86 43.91 -3.86 -0.99
N HIS A 87 44.56 -4.97 -0.68
CA HIS A 87 44.89 -5.40 0.70
C HIS A 87 43.67 -5.40 1.63
N GLY A 88 42.50 -5.84 1.09
CA GLY A 88 41.23 -5.92 1.83
C GLY A 88 40.40 -4.63 1.87
N SER A 89 40.92 -3.51 1.35
CA SER A 89 40.19 -2.23 1.39
C SER A 89 39.00 -2.15 0.44
N GLY A 90 38.93 -3.01 -0.58
CA GLY A 90 37.95 -2.92 -1.65
C GLY A 90 38.11 -1.76 -2.63
N MET A 91 39.09 -0.89 -2.39
CA MET A 91 39.38 0.31 -3.16
C MET A 91 40.84 0.31 -3.64
N GLU A 92 41.08 0.81 -4.85
CA GLU A 92 42.43 1.06 -5.34
C GLU A 92 42.62 2.56 -5.59
N THR A 93 43.85 3.02 -5.31
CA THR A 93 44.25 4.42 -5.56
C THR A 93 44.86 4.53 -6.92
N VAL A 94 44.26 5.33 -7.80
CA VAL A 94 44.80 5.60 -9.13
C VAL A 94 45.32 7.02 -9.16
N VAL A 95 46.60 7.16 -9.60
CA VAL A 95 47.21 8.47 -9.80
C VAL A 95 46.98 8.86 -11.26
N GLN A 96 46.20 9.90 -11.49
CA GLN A 96 46.05 10.49 -12.81
C GLN A 96 46.90 11.75 -12.93
N GLN A 97 47.62 11.85 -14.02
CA GLN A 97 48.39 13.06 -14.35
C GLN A 97 47.43 13.99 -15.11
N THR A 98 47.14 15.16 -14.56
CA THR A 98 46.30 16.18 -15.17
C THR A 98 47.18 17.38 -15.54
N PRO A 99 46.76 18.29 -16.41
CA PRO A 99 47.49 19.54 -16.74
C PRO A 99 47.82 20.40 -15.48
N PHE A 100 47.09 20.19 -14.40
CA PHE A 100 47.24 20.92 -13.12
C PHE A 100 48.04 20.16 -12.05
N GLY A 101 48.61 18.99 -12.37
CA GLY A 101 49.40 18.19 -11.43
C GLY A 101 48.92 16.75 -11.30
N ARG A 102 49.54 16.01 -10.37
CA ARG A 102 49.14 14.63 -10.04
C ARG A 102 47.95 14.61 -9.10
N MET A 103 46.84 14.02 -9.55
CA MET A 103 45.66 13.84 -8.74
C MET A 103 45.47 12.36 -8.35
N GLN A 104 45.31 12.11 -7.07
CA GLN A 104 45.01 10.77 -6.55
C GLN A 104 43.50 10.60 -6.41
N THR A 105 42.93 9.66 -7.14
CA THR A 105 41.53 9.28 -7.04
C THR A 105 41.40 7.86 -6.53
N GLN A 106 40.42 7.61 -5.66
CA GLN A 106 40.09 6.27 -5.21
C GLN A 106 38.93 5.75 -6.08
N ARG A 107 39.08 4.52 -6.60
CA ARG A 107 38.04 3.81 -7.33
C ARG A 107 37.85 2.41 -6.75
N THR A 108 36.73 1.80 -7.06
CA THR A 108 36.46 0.40 -6.71
C THR A 108 37.56 -0.49 -7.29
N CYS A 109 38.12 -1.38 -6.47
CA CYS A 109 39.17 -2.29 -6.91
C CYS A 109 38.68 -3.17 -8.07
N SER A 110 39.38 -3.15 -9.19
CA SER A 110 39.05 -3.87 -10.41
C SER A 110 39.12 -5.39 -10.26
N HIS A 111 39.89 -5.88 -9.29
CA HIS A 111 40.13 -7.32 -9.06
C HIS A 111 39.11 -7.97 -8.14
N CYS A 112 38.66 -7.30 -7.08
CA CYS A 112 37.69 -7.83 -6.13
C CYS A 112 36.34 -7.12 -6.23
N HIS A 113 36.17 -6.18 -7.13
CA HIS A 113 34.93 -5.43 -7.37
C HIS A 113 34.32 -4.80 -6.11
N GLY A 114 35.19 -4.41 -5.17
CA GLY A 114 34.78 -3.77 -3.93
C GLY A 114 34.64 -4.69 -2.73
N GLU A 115 34.70 -6.00 -2.91
CA GLU A 115 34.54 -6.98 -1.82
C GLU A 115 35.71 -7.08 -0.87
N GLY A 116 36.90 -6.66 -1.29
CA GLY A 116 38.13 -6.77 -0.48
C GLY A 116 38.69 -8.18 -0.40
N THR A 117 37.95 -9.19 -0.84
CA THR A 117 38.33 -10.61 -0.83
C THR A 117 38.16 -11.22 -2.22
N ILE A 118 38.88 -12.31 -2.51
CA ILE A 118 38.79 -13.06 -3.75
C ILE A 118 38.53 -14.53 -3.41
N ILE A 119 37.53 -15.12 -4.08
CA ILE A 119 37.21 -16.53 -3.96
C ILE A 119 37.83 -17.28 -5.13
N LYS A 120 38.88 -18.12 -4.86
CA LYS A 120 39.53 -18.95 -5.88
C LYS A 120 38.62 -20.10 -6.32
N GLU A 121 38.06 -20.83 -5.38
CA GLU A 121 37.15 -21.92 -5.65
C GLU A 121 35.72 -21.54 -5.19
N LYS A 122 34.83 -21.30 -6.15
CA LYS A 122 33.45 -20.92 -5.86
C LYS A 122 32.64 -22.13 -5.36
N CYS A 123 31.78 -21.90 -4.37
CA CYS A 123 30.81 -22.88 -3.91
C CYS A 123 29.93 -23.35 -5.08
N PRO A 124 29.83 -24.66 -5.37
CA PRO A 124 29.05 -25.17 -6.50
C PRO A 124 27.56 -24.87 -6.38
N LYS A 125 27.02 -24.82 -5.16
CA LYS A 125 25.60 -24.61 -4.87
C LYS A 125 25.17 -23.17 -5.10
N CYS A 126 25.86 -22.21 -4.53
CA CYS A 126 25.51 -20.78 -4.65
C CYS A 126 26.34 -20.05 -5.73
N LYS A 127 27.29 -20.71 -6.41
CA LYS A 127 28.14 -20.16 -7.48
C LYS A 127 28.92 -18.92 -7.06
N GLY A 128 29.28 -18.83 -5.77
CA GLY A 128 30.04 -17.71 -5.22
C GLY A 128 29.19 -16.65 -4.54
N ASN A 129 27.86 -16.68 -4.64
CA ASN A 129 27.00 -15.64 -4.10
C ASN A 129 26.83 -15.67 -2.56
N GLY A 130 27.15 -16.81 -1.91
CA GLY A 130 26.90 -17.01 -0.49
C GLY A 130 25.45 -17.32 -0.11
N TYR A 131 24.50 -17.09 -1.01
CA TYR A 131 23.06 -17.27 -0.79
C TYR A 131 22.42 -18.12 -1.89
N THR A 132 21.35 -18.83 -1.54
CA THR A 132 20.50 -19.57 -2.48
C THR A 132 19.12 -18.92 -2.53
N ARG A 133 18.56 -18.79 -3.72
CA ARG A 133 17.20 -18.28 -3.95
C ARG A 133 16.21 -19.45 -3.90
N GLN A 134 15.20 -19.33 -3.04
CA GLN A 134 14.10 -20.29 -2.94
C GLN A 134 12.76 -19.55 -2.97
N ASN A 135 11.76 -20.13 -3.61
CA ASN A 135 10.41 -19.60 -3.54
C ASN A 135 9.75 -20.10 -2.25
N LYS A 136 9.34 -19.17 -1.38
CA LYS A 136 8.61 -19.48 -0.16
C LYS A 136 7.24 -18.82 -0.17
N GLU A 137 6.28 -19.53 0.37
CA GLU A 137 4.97 -18.99 0.66
C GLU A 137 5.03 -18.22 1.98
N ILE A 138 4.69 -16.94 1.91
CA ILE A 138 4.70 -16.04 3.07
C ILE A 138 3.29 -15.52 3.29
N THR A 139 2.78 -15.77 4.50
CA THR A 139 1.45 -15.32 4.92
C THR A 139 1.52 -13.93 5.53
N PHE A 140 0.67 -13.04 5.05
CA PHE A 140 0.43 -11.71 5.61
C PHE A 140 -0.88 -11.68 6.36
N ASP A 141 -0.83 -11.25 7.62
CA ASP A 141 -2.03 -10.97 8.42
C ASP A 141 -2.46 -9.53 8.12
N ILE A 142 -3.58 -9.40 7.44
CA ILE A 142 -4.11 -8.12 6.99
C ILE A 142 -5.10 -7.62 8.04
N PRO A 143 -4.83 -6.49 8.71
CA PRO A 143 -5.70 -5.97 9.74
C PRO A 143 -7.01 -5.43 9.17
N LYS A 144 -8.04 -5.42 10.00
CA LYS A 144 -9.35 -4.82 9.68
C LYS A 144 -9.18 -3.33 9.38
N GLY A 145 -9.90 -2.88 8.37
CA GLY A 145 -9.92 -1.47 8.00
C GLY A 145 -8.70 -1.00 7.20
N ILE A 146 -7.84 -1.90 6.73
CA ILE A 146 -6.69 -1.53 5.91
C ILE A 146 -7.14 -0.77 4.65
N ALA A 147 -6.41 0.30 4.29
CA ALA A 147 -6.71 1.10 3.12
C ALA A 147 -5.89 0.66 1.90
N HIS A 148 -6.38 0.99 0.71
CA HIS A 148 -5.64 0.85 -0.54
C HIS A 148 -4.32 1.62 -0.46
N GLY A 149 -3.23 1.02 -0.96
CA GLY A 149 -1.88 1.63 -0.97
C GLY A 149 -1.11 1.50 0.33
N GLN A 150 -1.70 0.98 1.41
CA GLN A 150 -0.95 0.70 2.63
C GLN A 150 -0.03 -0.51 2.45
N SER A 151 1.05 -0.55 3.23
CA SER A 151 2.04 -1.63 3.17
C SER A 151 2.22 -2.32 4.52
N LEU A 152 2.40 -3.64 4.45
CA LEU A 152 2.71 -4.50 5.59
C LEU A 152 4.15 -4.98 5.46
N ARG A 153 4.95 -4.87 6.52
CA ARG A 153 6.35 -5.26 6.53
C ARG A 153 6.56 -6.62 7.17
N LYS A 154 7.28 -7.50 6.48
CA LYS A 154 7.85 -8.74 7.03
C LYS A 154 9.37 -8.60 7.06
N ARG A 155 9.97 -8.61 8.25
CA ARG A 155 11.41 -8.40 8.44
C ARG A 155 12.22 -9.59 7.94
N GLY A 156 13.35 -9.29 7.26
CA GLY A 156 14.34 -10.30 6.85
C GLY A 156 13.97 -11.14 5.63
N PHE A 157 12.88 -10.82 4.93
CA PHE A 157 12.43 -11.52 3.72
C PHE A 157 12.73 -10.77 2.41
N GLY A 158 13.58 -9.75 2.47
CA GLY A 158 14.07 -9.01 1.30
C GLY A 158 15.32 -9.64 0.68
N GLY A 159 16.08 -8.81 -0.04
CA GLY A 159 17.35 -9.22 -0.66
C GLY A 159 18.43 -9.57 0.36
N PRO A 160 19.47 -10.31 -0.06
CA PRO A 160 20.58 -10.68 0.84
C PRO A 160 21.44 -9.48 1.19
N GLY A 161 21.89 -9.41 2.43
CA GLY A 161 22.87 -8.44 2.88
C GLY A 161 24.29 -8.76 2.39
N LYS A 162 25.19 -7.79 2.52
CA LYS A 162 26.61 -7.95 2.18
C LYS A 162 27.47 -7.87 3.43
N ASN A 163 28.66 -8.48 3.36
CA ASN A 163 29.66 -8.43 4.44
C ASN A 163 29.12 -8.84 5.82
N GLY A 164 28.25 -9.85 5.88
CA GLY A 164 27.61 -10.29 7.12
C GLY A 164 26.42 -9.43 7.57
N GLY A 165 25.95 -8.51 6.74
CA GLY A 165 24.70 -7.78 6.97
C GLY A 165 23.47 -8.68 6.84
N GLY A 166 22.41 -8.34 7.57
CA GLY A 166 21.14 -9.05 7.48
C GLY A 166 20.42 -8.84 6.14
N ASN A 167 19.46 -9.71 5.84
CA ASN A 167 18.59 -9.50 4.69
C ASN A 167 17.79 -8.20 4.85
N GLY A 168 17.37 -7.63 3.71
CA GLY A 168 16.36 -6.57 3.67
C GLY A 168 14.99 -7.07 4.11
N ASP A 169 13.98 -6.21 4.06
CA ASP A 169 12.62 -6.50 4.44
C ASP A 169 11.73 -6.70 3.21
N LEU A 170 10.63 -7.43 3.41
CA LEU A 170 9.60 -7.60 2.39
C LEU A 170 8.39 -6.72 2.74
N TYR A 171 7.98 -5.89 1.79
CA TYR A 171 6.79 -5.06 1.89
C TYR A 171 5.67 -5.62 1.02
N GLY A 172 4.57 -6.03 1.64
CA GLY A 172 3.32 -6.36 0.98
C GLY A 172 2.51 -5.08 0.74
N LEU A 173 2.41 -4.62 -0.50
CA LEU A 173 1.62 -3.46 -0.88
C LEU A 173 0.17 -3.89 -1.12
N ILE A 174 -0.75 -3.36 -0.34
CA ILE A 174 -2.17 -3.73 -0.40
C ILE A 174 -2.89 -2.99 -1.53
N SER A 175 -3.49 -3.75 -2.41
CA SER A 175 -4.37 -3.26 -3.47
C SER A 175 -5.79 -3.73 -3.19
N VAL A 176 -6.67 -2.80 -2.76
CA VAL A 176 -8.09 -3.10 -2.49
C VAL A 176 -8.88 -2.96 -3.79
N MET A 177 -9.62 -4.01 -4.15
CA MET A 177 -10.54 -3.98 -5.29
C MET A 177 -11.73 -3.07 -4.95
N PRO A 178 -12.22 -2.25 -5.91
CA PRO A 178 -13.40 -1.43 -5.69
C PRO A 178 -14.64 -2.29 -5.44
N SER A 179 -15.54 -1.80 -4.59
CA SER A 179 -16.87 -2.40 -4.41
C SER A 179 -17.85 -1.78 -5.42
N ASN A 180 -18.82 -2.57 -5.86
CA ASN A 180 -19.94 -2.08 -6.69
C ASN A 180 -21.03 -1.39 -5.86
N ILE A 181 -21.03 -1.60 -4.55
CA ILE A 181 -22.08 -1.15 -3.63
C ILE A 181 -21.58 0.00 -2.77
N PHE A 182 -20.35 -0.14 -2.24
CA PHE A 182 -19.77 0.75 -1.23
C PHE A 182 -18.67 1.63 -1.80
N THR A 183 -18.68 2.88 -1.38
CA THR A 183 -17.54 3.80 -1.56
C THR A 183 -16.96 4.13 -0.19
N ARG A 184 -15.64 4.16 -0.06
CA ARG A 184 -14.96 4.45 1.20
C ARG A 184 -14.24 5.79 1.13
N ASP A 185 -14.40 6.59 2.19
CA ASP A 185 -13.60 7.79 2.44
C ASP A 185 -13.11 7.79 3.89
N GLY A 186 -11.80 7.63 4.06
CA GLY A 186 -11.22 7.44 5.40
C GLY A 186 -11.73 6.19 6.10
N ASP A 187 -12.38 6.37 7.24
CA ASP A 187 -13.04 5.30 8.00
C ASP A 187 -14.56 5.24 7.72
N ASP A 188 -15.11 6.21 6.98
CA ASP A 188 -16.51 6.26 6.64
C ASP A 188 -16.82 5.54 5.31
N ILE A 189 -18.05 5.06 5.19
CA ILE A 189 -18.55 4.32 4.03
C ILE A 189 -19.81 4.97 3.52
N TYR A 190 -19.96 4.97 2.21
CA TYR A 190 -21.09 5.56 1.50
C TYR A 190 -21.77 4.49 0.66
N VAL A 191 -23.09 4.44 0.73
CA VAL A 191 -23.94 3.55 -0.06
C VAL A 191 -25.14 4.32 -0.58
N THR A 192 -25.64 3.95 -1.75
CA THR A 192 -26.88 4.50 -2.29
C THR A 192 -27.94 3.41 -2.33
N VAL A 193 -29.10 3.67 -1.70
CA VAL A 193 -30.24 2.76 -1.68
C VAL A 193 -31.37 3.37 -2.47
N GLU A 194 -31.92 2.60 -3.42
CA GLU A 194 -33.05 3.03 -4.22
C GLU A 194 -34.36 2.63 -3.56
N ILE A 195 -35.29 3.59 -3.45
CA ILE A 195 -36.65 3.36 -2.98
C ILE A 195 -37.67 3.89 -4.01
N SER A 196 -38.88 3.37 -3.99
CA SER A 196 -39.93 3.89 -4.86
C SER A 196 -40.42 5.26 -4.37
N MET A 197 -40.96 6.08 -5.28
CA MET A 197 -41.57 7.35 -4.90
C MET A 197 -42.78 7.15 -3.96
N ILE A 198 -43.44 5.99 -3.98
CA ILE A 198 -44.55 5.65 -3.10
C ILE A 198 -44.07 5.37 -1.71
N ASP A 199 -42.96 4.58 -1.56
CA ASP A 199 -42.35 4.30 -0.29
C ASP A 199 -41.74 5.56 0.35
N ALA A 200 -41.18 6.46 -0.47
CA ALA A 200 -40.70 7.75 -0.02
C ALA A 200 -41.84 8.64 0.52
N ALA A 201 -43.01 8.62 -0.14
CA ALA A 201 -44.17 9.41 0.26
C ALA A 201 -44.88 8.87 1.51
N LEU A 202 -45.08 7.54 1.56
CA LEU A 202 -45.83 6.89 2.64
C LEU A 202 -45.01 6.46 3.83
N GLY A 203 -43.67 6.32 3.64
CA GLY A 203 -42.77 5.64 4.55
C GLY A 203 -42.80 4.13 4.30
N ALA A 204 -41.69 3.48 4.52
CA ALA A 204 -41.53 2.03 4.33
C ALA A 204 -40.41 1.47 5.18
N GLU A 205 -40.45 0.17 5.45
CA GLU A 205 -39.28 -0.56 5.97
C GLU A 205 -38.43 -1.02 4.79
N ILE A 206 -37.17 -0.61 4.77
CA ILE A 206 -36.19 -0.97 3.73
C ILE A 206 -35.05 -1.77 4.32
N VAL A 207 -34.30 -2.45 3.47
CA VAL A 207 -33.08 -3.16 3.84
C VAL A 207 -31.89 -2.35 3.31
N ILE A 208 -30.98 -1.99 4.20
CA ILE A 208 -29.73 -1.30 3.90
C ILE A 208 -28.61 -2.31 3.96
N PRO A 209 -27.84 -2.52 2.88
CA PRO A 209 -26.65 -3.35 2.93
C PRO A 209 -25.57 -2.65 3.76
N THR A 210 -24.99 -3.35 4.72
CA THR A 210 -23.84 -2.88 5.53
C THR A 210 -22.68 -3.87 5.43
N ILE A 211 -21.49 -3.48 5.89
CA ILE A 211 -20.32 -4.39 5.93
C ILE A 211 -20.58 -5.62 6.80
N ASP A 212 -21.38 -5.46 7.85
CA ASP A 212 -21.69 -6.53 8.80
C ASP A 212 -22.87 -7.42 8.36
N GLY A 213 -23.55 -7.03 7.30
CA GLY A 213 -24.74 -7.68 6.78
C GLY A 213 -25.90 -6.68 6.63
N ASP A 214 -27.02 -7.15 6.19
CA ASP A 214 -28.19 -6.34 5.92
C ASP A 214 -28.83 -5.82 7.21
N GLU A 215 -29.22 -4.53 7.22
CA GLU A 215 -29.86 -3.87 8.34
C GLU A 215 -31.22 -3.29 7.94
N LYS A 216 -32.25 -3.54 8.75
CA LYS A 216 -33.60 -2.99 8.53
C LYS A 216 -33.67 -1.54 8.99
N TYR A 217 -34.16 -0.68 8.13
CA TYR A 217 -34.36 0.75 8.42
C TYR A 217 -35.73 1.22 8.03
N THR A 218 -36.39 1.99 8.90
CA THR A 218 -37.69 2.60 8.61
C THR A 218 -37.53 3.98 8.02
N VAL A 219 -37.83 4.11 6.73
CA VAL A 219 -37.87 5.38 6.03
C VAL A 219 -39.12 6.14 6.48
N LYS A 220 -38.96 7.41 6.82
CA LYS A 220 -40.06 8.27 7.25
C LYS A 220 -40.89 8.70 6.04
N ALA A 221 -42.23 8.86 6.24
CA ALA A 221 -43.09 9.45 5.22
C ALA A 221 -42.61 10.86 4.86
N GLY A 222 -42.61 11.17 3.56
CA GLY A 222 -42.15 12.44 3.03
C GLY A 222 -40.63 12.57 2.85
N THR A 223 -39.88 11.44 2.89
CA THR A 223 -38.45 11.41 2.57
C THR A 223 -38.17 11.93 1.16
N GLN A 224 -37.18 12.80 1.03
CA GLN A 224 -36.83 13.45 -0.22
C GLN A 224 -35.68 12.75 -0.95
N PRO A 225 -35.56 12.90 -2.28
CA PRO A 225 -34.41 12.44 -3.03
C PRO A 225 -33.11 13.06 -2.48
N ASN A 226 -32.07 12.22 -2.33
CA ASN A 226 -30.76 12.56 -1.76
C ASN A 226 -30.76 12.85 -0.25
N ASP A 227 -31.85 12.56 0.47
CA ASP A 227 -31.78 12.53 1.93
C ASP A 227 -30.72 11.53 2.37
N MET A 228 -29.98 11.91 3.42
CA MET A 228 -28.88 11.12 3.94
C MET A 228 -29.21 10.57 5.33
N VAL A 229 -29.06 9.26 5.48
CA VAL A 229 -29.22 8.55 6.74
C VAL A 229 -27.82 8.16 7.24
N THR A 230 -27.55 8.37 8.52
CA THR A 230 -26.28 7.99 9.14
C THR A 230 -26.46 6.79 10.05
N LEU A 231 -25.81 5.68 9.69
CA LEU A 231 -25.69 4.49 10.54
C LEU A 231 -24.38 4.58 11.32
N ARG A 232 -24.48 4.97 12.59
CA ARG A 232 -23.30 5.21 13.45
C ARG A 232 -22.57 3.91 13.74
N GLY A 233 -21.23 3.96 13.62
CA GLY A 233 -20.36 2.82 13.91
C GLY A 233 -20.49 1.65 12.92
N LYS A 234 -21.08 1.88 11.72
CA LYS A 234 -21.20 0.86 10.65
C LYS A 234 -20.18 1.05 9.52
N GLY A 235 -19.31 2.05 9.63
CA GLY A 235 -18.20 2.27 8.71
C GLY A 235 -17.04 1.29 8.87
N SER A 236 -15.87 1.64 8.36
CA SER A 236 -14.64 0.86 8.46
C SER A 236 -14.04 0.93 9.86
N TYR A 237 -13.31 -0.11 10.23
CA TYR A 237 -12.45 -0.05 11.42
C TYR A 237 -11.24 0.86 11.15
N ASN A 238 -10.78 1.55 12.19
CA ASN A 238 -9.52 2.29 12.11
C ASN A 238 -8.34 1.33 12.29
N VAL A 239 -7.42 1.31 11.34
CA VAL A 239 -6.26 0.38 11.34
C VAL A 239 -5.37 0.54 12.58
N ARG A 240 -5.26 1.76 13.13
CA ARG A 240 -4.42 2.05 14.30
C ARG A 240 -5.13 1.77 15.61
N ASN A 241 -6.46 1.85 15.62
CA ASN A 241 -7.27 1.60 16.81
C ASN A 241 -8.53 0.82 16.42
N ALA A 242 -8.47 -0.49 16.55
CA ALA A 242 -9.58 -1.40 16.20
C ALA A 242 -10.87 -1.19 17.01
N ASN A 243 -10.84 -0.39 18.08
CA ASN A 243 -12.02 -0.03 18.87
C ASN A 243 -12.76 1.20 18.29
N VAL A 244 -12.15 1.90 17.35
CA VAL A 244 -12.76 3.04 16.67
C VAL A 244 -13.25 2.59 15.31
N ARG A 245 -14.49 2.99 15.00
CA ARG A 245 -15.15 2.66 13.75
C ARG A 245 -15.83 3.90 13.18
N GLY A 246 -15.73 4.09 11.87
CA GLY A 246 -16.42 5.16 11.15
C GLY A 246 -17.93 4.91 11.05
N ASN A 247 -18.60 5.75 10.32
CA ASN A 247 -20.04 5.67 10.07
C ASN A 247 -20.31 5.18 8.65
N GLU A 248 -21.52 4.70 8.45
CA GLU A 248 -22.05 4.46 7.12
C GLU A 248 -23.09 5.53 6.77
N TYR A 249 -22.90 6.18 5.64
CA TYR A 249 -23.78 7.20 5.10
C TYR A 249 -24.58 6.63 3.94
N VAL A 250 -25.90 6.56 4.14
CA VAL A 250 -26.84 5.99 3.18
C VAL A 250 -27.56 7.12 2.47
N THR A 251 -27.33 7.25 1.18
CA THR A 251 -28.04 8.21 0.33
C THR A 251 -29.29 7.57 -0.22
N ILE A 252 -30.45 8.15 0.06
CA ILE A 252 -31.73 7.67 -0.45
C ILE A 252 -31.93 8.20 -1.88
N LYS A 253 -32.03 7.30 -2.84
CA LYS A 253 -32.36 7.62 -4.23
C LYS A 253 -33.79 7.23 -4.51
N VAL A 254 -34.66 8.22 -4.74
CA VAL A 254 -36.04 7.99 -5.07
C VAL A 254 -36.20 7.70 -6.56
N THR A 255 -36.83 6.59 -6.88
CA THR A 255 -37.07 6.16 -8.27
C THR A 255 -38.53 6.31 -8.63
N VAL A 256 -38.75 6.82 -9.85
CA VAL A 256 -40.09 6.93 -10.45
C VAL A 256 -40.28 5.79 -11.44
N PRO A 257 -41.37 5.03 -11.37
CA PRO A 257 -41.62 3.92 -12.27
C PRO A 257 -41.74 4.41 -13.72
N LYS A 258 -40.99 3.74 -14.62
CA LYS A 258 -41.00 4.08 -16.07
C LYS A 258 -42.27 3.64 -16.80
N SER A 259 -42.96 2.64 -16.27
CA SER A 259 -44.23 2.11 -16.82
C SER A 259 -45.29 1.98 -15.73
N LEU A 260 -46.49 2.31 -16.05
CA LEU A 260 -47.65 2.29 -15.15
C LEU A 260 -48.77 1.54 -15.81
N THR A 261 -49.52 0.76 -15.04
CA THR A 261 -50.80 0.18 -15.46
C THR A 261 -51.85 1.28 -15.55
N GLU A 262 -52.94 1.04 -16.31
CA GLU A 262 -54.02 2.04 -16.45
C GLU A 262 -54.63 2.41 -15.09
N LYS A 263 -54.80 1.45 -14.20
CA LYS A 263 -55.31 1.70 -12.85
C LYS A 263 -54.34 2.59 -12.02
N GLN A 264 -53.03 2.39 -12.15
CA GLN A 264 -52.04 3.24 -11.47
C GLN A 264 -52.07 4.66 -12.02
N LYS A 265 -52.22 4.84 -13.34
CA LYS A 265 -52.36 6.16 -13.94
C LYS A 265 -53.61 6.88 -13.41
N GLU A 266 -54.77 6.20 -13.34
CA GLU A 266 -55.99 6.75 -12.76
C GLU A 266 -55.81 7.23 -11.32
N LEU A 267 -55.17 6.41 -10.45
CA LEU A 267 -54.89 6.77 -9.07
C LEU A 267 -53.97 7.98 -8.96
N LEU A 268 -52.93 8.06 -9.81
CA LEU A 268 -52.01 9.21 -9.82
C LEU A 268 -52.69 10.47 -10.35
N HIS A 269 -53.64 10.36 -11.31
CA HIS A 269 -54.44 11.50 -11.72
C HIS A 269 -55.42 11.95 -10.63
N GLU A 270 -56.00 11.03 -9.88
CA GLU A 270 -56.81 11.35 -8.71
C GLU A 270 -56.01 12.07 -7.62
N PHE A 271 -54.82 11.56 -7.32
CA PHE A 271 -53.87 12.17 -6.35
C PHE A 271 -53.47 13.59 -6.78
N LYS A 272 -53.24 13.83 -8.08
CA LYS A 272 -52.93 15.16 -8.62
C LYS A 272 -54.14 16.12 -8.56
N GLY A 273 -55.32 15.63 -8.25
CA GLY A 273 -56.57 16.44 -8.27
C GLY A 273 -57.17 16.59 -9.65
N ASP A 274 -56.68 15.85 -10.65
CA ASP A 274 -57.22 15.81 -12.03
C ASP A 274 -58.26 14.67 -12.21
N ALA A 275 -59.00 14.28 -11.16
CA ALA A 275 -59.98 13.21 -11.23
C ALA A 275 -60.96 13.47 -12.39
N PRO A 276 -61.18 12.50 -13.29
CA PRO A 276 -62.11 12.68 -14.40
C PRO A 276 -63.46 13.00 -13.83
N LYS A 277 -64.03 14.18 -14.20
CA LYS A 277 -65.35 14.56 -13.80
C LYS A 277 -66.31 13.47 -14.30
N LYS A 278 -66.93 12.72 -13.35
CA LYS A 278 -67.95 11.71 -13.68
C LYS A 278 -68.95 12.39 -14.57
N LYS A 279 -69.03 11.96 -15.84
CA LYS A 279 -70.16 12.37 -16.75
C LYS A 279 -71.41 12.00 -16.05
N LYS A 280 -72.22 13.01 -15.61
CA LYS A 280 -73.57 12.79 -15.18
C LYS A 280 -74.34 12.28 -16.39
N LEU A 281 -74.68 10.99 -16.41
CA LEU A 281 -75.69 10.47 -17.29
C LEU A 281 -77.04 11.08 -16.85
N PHE A 282 -77.45 12.14 -17.53
CA PHE A 282 -78.86 12.57 -17.47
C PHE A 282 -79.66 11.55 -18.23
N GLY A 283 -80.34 10.68 -17.48
CA GLY A 283 -81.47 9.93 -18.02
C GLY A 283 -82.62 10.86 -18.30
N LYS A 284 -83.20 10.74 -19.48
CA LYS A 284 -84.57 11.02 -19.73
C LYS A 284 -85.27 9.70 -19.85
#